data_67e24b856a8f73b5611736e3ade0bdf5
#
_entry.id   67e24b856a8f73b5611736e3ade0bdf5
#
_cell.length_a   1.000
_cell.length_b   1.000
_cell.length_c   1.000
_cell.angle_alpha   90.00
_cell.angle_beta   90.00
_cell.angle_gamma   90.00
#
_symmetry.space_group_name_H-M   'P 1'
#
loop_
_entity.id
_entity.type
_entity.pdbx_description
1 polymer ?
#
loop_
_entity_poly.entity_id
_entity_poly.type
_entity_poly.pdbx_seq_one_letter_code
_entity_poly.pdbx_strand_id
1 'polypeptide(L)'
;IQTFFLLDVIACVSPIGIFLGRIANFINAELVGKVSNVPWSVIFPMTDSLPRHPSQLYEAILEGLVLFLILNLIFFKKNYKIGTCSYIFLIGYGTFRIISEFFREPDAHLGYFFNILSMGTLLSIFMVITGLIIAKFFYKKHV
;
A
#
# COMPACT_ATOMS: atom_id res chain seq x y z
N ILE A 1 2.82 -11.31 25.87
CA ILE A 1 2.61 -11.31 24.40
C ILE A 1 3.94 -10.93 23.76
N GLN A 2 4.40 -11.75 22.81
CA GLN A 2 5.64 -11.42 22.11
C GLN A 2 5.39 -10.23 21.17
N THR A 3 6.27 -9.26 21.18
CA THR A 3 6.13 -8.02 20.40
C THR A 3 5.89 -8.30 18.90
N PHE A 4 6.64 -9.22 18.31
CA PHE A 4 6.47 -9.58 16.90
C PHE A 4 5.16 -10.28 16.60
N PHE A 5 4.59 -11.04 17.53
CA PHE A 5 3.26 -11.61 17.36
C PHE A 5 2.18 -10.50 17.33
N LEU A 6 2.29 -9.51 18.22
CA LEU A 6 1.39 -8.37 18.22
C LEU A 6 1.50 -7.58 16.91
N LEU A 7 2.71 -7.35 16.42
CA LEU A 7 2.94 -6.68 15.13
C LEU A 7 2.34 -7.47 13.96
N ASP A 8 2.41 -8.79 13.98
CA ASP A 8 1.80 -9.64 12.96
C ASP A 8 0.26 -9.53 12.97
N VAL A 9 -0.36 -9.50 14.15
CA VAL A 9 -1.81 -9.28 14.27
C VAL A 9 -2.19 -7.91 13.70
N ILE A 10 -1.44 -6.85 14.07
CA ILE A 10 -1.66 -5.50 13.55
C ILE A 10 -1.49 -5.50 12.01
N ALA A 11 -0.46 -6.15 11.49
CA ALA A 11 -0.24 -6.27 10.05
C ALA A 11 -1.41 -6.93 9.32
N CYS A 12 -2.01 -7.98 9.91
CA CYS A 12 -3.13 -8.70 9.30
C CYS A 12 -4.44 -7.89 9.27
N VAL A 13 -4.67 -7.01 10.24
CA VAL A 13 -5.92 -6.23 10.32
C VAL A 13 -5.82 -4.85 9.68
N SER A 14 -4.63 -4.25 9.62
CA SER A 14 -4.41 -2.90 9.07
C SER A 14 -4.92 -2.71 7.64
N PRO A 15 -4.82 -3.69 6.72
CA PRO A 15 -5.35 -3.54 5.36
C PRO A 15 -6.85 -3.26 5.29
N ILE A 16 -7.63 -3.68 6.27
CA ILE A 16 -9.06 -3.36 6.35
C ILE A 16 -9.26 -1.84 6.47
N GLY A 17 -8.51 -1.20 7.38
CA GLY A 17 -8.56 0.25 7.56
C GLY A 17 -8.05 1.00 6.32
N ILE A 18 -7.00 0.50 5.67
CA ILE A 18 -6.48 1.06 4.43
C ILE A 18 -7.54 0.98 3.33
N PHE A 19 -8.20 -0.16 3.15
CA PHE A 19 -9.27 -0.32 2.18
C PHE A 19 -10.39 0.70 2.39
N LEU A 20 -10.92 0.79 3.60
CA LEU A 20 -12.00 1.71 3.93
C LEU A 20 -11.58 3.17 3.76
N GLY A 21 -10.37 3.53 4.15
CA GLY A 21 -9.82 4.87 3.97
C GLY A 21 -9.69 5.26 2.50
N ARG A 22 -9.28 4.33 1.63
CA ARG A 22 -9.19 4.59 0.18
C ARG A 22 -10.56 4.71 -0.48
N ILE A 23 -11.54 3.92 -0.06
CA ILE A 23 -12.93 4.09 -0.50
C ILE A 23 -13.47 5.46 -0.08
N ALA A 24 -13.20 5.91 1.15
CA ALA A 24 -13.57 7.24 1.61
C ALA A 24 -12.91 8.35 0.78
N ASN A 25 -11.62 8.23 0.47
CA ASN A 25 -10.91 9.18 -0.41
C ASN A 25 -11.55 9.25 -1.80
N PHE A 26 -11.98 8.13 -2.36
CA PHE A 26 -12.68 8.10 -3.64
C PHE A 26 -14.03 8.83 -3.57
N ILE A 27 -14.83 8.56 -2.55
CA ILE A 27 -16.13 9.21 -2.35
C ILE A 27 -15.98 10.72 -2.15
N ASN A 28 -14.96 11.14 -1.42
CA ASN A 28 -14.68 12.57 -1.14
C ASN A 28 -13.90 13.26 -2.26
N ALA A 29 -13.58 12.58 -3.35
CA ALA A 29 -12.76 13.12 -4.44
C ALA A 29 -11.39 13.64 -3.97
N GLU A 30 -10.79 12.96 -3.00
CA GLU A 30 -9.46 13.28 -2.46
C GLU A 30 -8.39 12.39 -3.10
N LEU A 31 -7.16 12.90 -3.20
CA LEU A 31 -6.00 12.14 -3.68
C LEU A 31 -6.26 11.48 -5.06
N VAL A 32 -6.78 12.24 -5.99
CA VAL A 32 -7.19 11.78 -7.31
C VAL A 32 -6.02 11.29 -8.16
N GLY A 33 -6.31 10.47 -9.16
CA GLY A 33 -5.33 9.95 -10.11
C GLY A 33 -4.95 10.94 -11.20
N LYS A 34 -3.93 10.56 -11.98
CA LYS A 34 -3.51 11.28 -13.17
C LYS A 34 -4.59 11.29 -14.24
N VAL A 35 -4.59 12.33 -15.07
CA VAL A 35 -5.48 12.42 -16.24
C VAL A 35 -5.23 11.23 -17.17
N SER A 36 -6.31 10.58 -17.59
CA SER A 36 -6.26 9.42 -18.48
C SER A 36 -7.55 9.25 -19.25
N ASN A 37 -7.46 8.67 -20.43
CA ASN A 37 -8.61 8.33 -21.30
C ASN A 37 -8.93 6.84 -21.29
N VAL A 38 -8.51 6.09 -20.27
CA VAL A 38 -8.88 4.68 -20.13
C VAL A 38 -10.40 4.50 -20.02
N PRO A 39 -10.98 3.37 -20.44
CA PRO A 39 -12.44 3.18 -20.45
C PRO A 39 -13.10 3.31 -19.06
N TRP A 40 -12.37 3.06 -17.98
CA TRP A 40 -12.85 3.16 -16.61
C TRP A 40 -12.42 4.46 -15.89
N SER A 41 -11.92 5.45 -16.62
CA SER A 41 -11.58 6.75 -16.05
C SER A 41 -12.81 7.43 -15.46
N VAL A 42 -12.59 8.21 -14.40
CA VAL A 42 -13.63 8.90 -13.63
C VAL A 42 -13.37 10.40 -13.65
N ILE A 43 -14.44 11.17 -13.80
CA ILE A 43 -14.39 12.63 -13.64
C ILE A 43 -14.74 12.95 -12.19
N PHE A 44 -13.87 13.75 -11.53
CA PHE A 44 -14.10 14.28 -10.19
C PHE A 44 -14.50 15.77 -10.30
N PRO A 45 -15.80 16.12 -10.31
CA PRO A 45 -16.25 17.49 -10.58
C PRO A 45 -15.71 18.51 -9.57
N MET A 46 -15.42 18.09 -8.35
CA MET A 46 -14.83 18.95 -7.31
C MET A 46 -13.36 19.32 -7.58
N THR A 47 -12.68 18.56 -8.44
CA THR A 47 -11.28 18.79 -8.83
C THR A 47 -11.21 19.54 -10.15
N ASP A 48 -11.78 18.96 -11.21
CA ASP A 48 -11.86 19.50 -12.56
C ASP A 48 -12.84 18.68 -13.43
N SER A 49 -12.89 18.96 -14.74
CA SER A 49 -13.72 18.25 -15.71
C SER A 49 -12.97 17.15 -16.49
N LEU A 50 -11.70 16.87 -16.13
CA LEU A 50 -10.87 15.91 -16.85
C LEU A 50 -11.08 14.48 -16.35
N PRO A 51 -11.09 13.49 -17.26
CA PRO A 51 -11.13 12.08 -16.87
C PRO A 51 -9.80 11.67 -16.24
N ARG A 52 -9.86 10.91 -15.15
CA ARG A 52 -8.70 10.52 -14.35
C ARG A 52 -8.75 9.04 -13.98
N HIS A 53 -7.59 8.44 -13.73
CA HIS A 53 -7.51 7.13 -13.10
C HIS A 53 -8.19 7.18 -11.72
N PRO A 54 -9.06 6.20 -11.39
CA PRO A 54 -9.56 6.04 -10.02
C PRO A 54 -8.48 5.38 -9.15
N SER A 55 -7.36 6.09 -8.94
CA SER A 55 -6.19 5.55 -8.23
C SER A 55 -6.50 5.16 -6.80
N GLN A 56 -7.48 5.80 -6.14
CA GLN A 56 -7.95 5.42 -4.81
C GLN A 56 -8.50 3.99 -4.81
N LEU A 57 -9.20 3.58 -5.87
CA LEU A 57 -9.70 2.21 -6.01
C LEU A 57 -8.58 1.21 -6.30
N TYR A 58 -7.55 1.59 -7.06
CA TYR A 58 -6.36 0.76 -7.25
C TYR A 58 -5.64 0.52 -5.92
N GLU A 59 -5.47 1.56 -5.13
CA GLU A 59 -4.89 1.47 -3.78
C GLU A 59 -5.76 0.62 -2.85
N ALA A 60 -7.09 0.79 -2.88
CA ALA A 60 -8.02 -0.01 -2.08
C ALA A 60 -7.91 -1.50 -2.40
N ILE A 61 -7.83 -1.87 -3.67
CA ILE A 61 -7.74 -3.26 -4.09
C ILE A 61 -6.37 -3.84 -3.73
N LEU A 62 -5.28 -3.18 -4.10
CA LEU A 62 -3.91 -3.70 -3.90
C LEU A 62 -3.48 -3.67 -2.43
N GLU A 63 -3.51 -2.49 -1.82
CA GLU A 63 -3.01 -2.26 -0.46
C GLU A 63 -4.00 -2.70 0.61
N GLY A 64 -5.28 -2.77 0.27
CA GLY A 64 -6.35 -3.24 1.15
C GLY A 64 -6.68 -4.70 0.91
N LEU A 65 -7.49 -5.00 -0.11
CA LEU A 65 -8.06 -6.34 -0.33
C LEU A 65 -7.00 -7.41 -0.58
N VAL A 66 -6.12 -7.22 -1.55
CA VAL A 66 -5.10 -8.22 -1.93
C VAL A 66 -4.11 -8.44 -0.79
N LEU A 67 -3.63 -7.38 -0.17
CA LEU A 67 -2.71 -7.46 0.96
C LEU A 67 -3.35 -8.15 2.17
N PHE A 68 -4.62 -7.84 2.46
CA PHE A 68 -5.39 -8.52 3.51
C PHE A 68 -5.45 -10.02 3.28
N LEU A 69 -5.79 -10.46 2.07
CA LEU A 69 -5.88 -11.87 1.73
C LEU A 69 -4.53 -12.57 1.86
N ILE A 70 -3.45 -11.99 1.35
CA ILE A 70 -2.10 -12.55 1.45
C ILE A 70 -1.69 -12.75 2.91
N LEU A 71 -1.84 -11.73 3.74
CA LEU A 71 -1.40 -11.76 5.13
C LEU A 71 -2.21 -12.76 5.96
N ASN A 72 -3.53 -12.79 5.79
CA ASN A 72 -4.37 -13.72 6.53
C ASN A 72 -4.17 -15.17 6.08
N LEU A 73 -4.00 -15.42 4.78
CA LEU A 73 -3.64 -16.76 4.30
C LEU A 73 -2.31 -17.26 4.88
N ILE A 74 -1.33 -16.38 5.08
CA ILE A 74 -0.06 -16.74 5.71
C ILE A 74 -0.22 -16.95 7.21
N PHE A 75 -0.93 -16.06 7.88
CA PHE A 75 -1.12 -16.12 9.34
C PHE A 75 -1.80 -17.43 9.79
N PHE A 76 -2.77 -17.91 9.03
CA PHE A 76 -3.50 -19.14 9.35
C PHE A 76 -2.86 -20.43 8.80
N LYS A 77 -1.65 -20.34 8.22
CA LYS A 77 -0.91 -21.56 7.82
C LYS A 77 -0.44 -22.35 9.03
N LYS A 78 -0.51 -23.69 8.92
CA LYS A 78 -0.05 -24.63 9.97
C LYS A 78 1.40 -24.36 10.43
N ASN A 79 2.26 -23.94 9.52
CA ASN A 79 3.69 -23.68 9.78
C ASN A 79 4.01 -22.19 9.84
N TYR A 80 3.05 -21.37 10.29
CA TYR A 80 3.26 -19.95 10.47
C TYR A 80 4.39 -19.67 11.47
N LYS A 81 5.27 -18.74 11.12
CA LYS A 81 6.39 -18.28 11.98
C LYS A 81 6.12 -16.83 12.41
N ILE A 82 6.25 -16.57 13.71
CA ILE A 82 6.07 -15.21 14.27
C ILE A 82 7.03 -14.22 13.61
N GLY A 83 6.55 -13.04 13.26
CA GLY A 83 7.28 -11.98 12.55
C GLY A 83 7.09 -12.00 11.04
N THR A 84 6.54 -13.09 10.48
CA THR A 84 6.38 -13.25 9.02
C THR A 84 5.41 -12.22 8.44
N CYS A 85 4.24 -12.02 9.05
CA CYS A 85 3.26 -11.06 8.54
C CYS A 85 3.77 -9.62 8.62
N SER A 86 4.57 -9.30 9.63
CA SER A 86 5.15 -7.97 9.81
C SER A 86 6.05 -7.57 8.65
N TYR A 87 7.03 -8.41 8.26
CA TYR A 87 7.89 -8.04 7.14
C TYR A 87 7.18 -8.17 5.79
N ILE A 88 6.26 -9.10 5.63
CA ILE A 88 5.47 -9.22 4.39
C ILE A 88 4.54 -8.02 4.22
N PHE A 89 3.97 -7.48 5.31
CA PHE A 89 3.21 -6.23 5.25
C PHE A 89 4.06 -5.07 4.72
N LEU A 90 5.27 -4.88 5.25
CA LEU A 90 6.17 -3.81 4.82
C LEU A 90 6.54 -3.93 3.34
N ILE A 91 6.91 -5.13 2.91
CA ILE A 91 7.28 -5.41 1.51
C ILE A 91 6.05 -5.25 0.60
N GLY A 92 4.94 -5.87 0.96
CA GLY A 92 3.72 -5.89 0.16
C GLY A 92 3.09 -4.51 0.04
N TYR A 93 2.90 -3.80 1.16
CA TYR A 93 2.36 -2.44 1.15
C TYR A 93 3.26 -1.49 0.36
N GLY A 94 4.57 -1.50 0.62
CA GLY A 94 5.52 -0.65 -0.09
C GLY A 94 5.53 -0.91 -1.60
N THR A 95 5.51 -2.17 -2.02
CA THR A 95 5.48 -2.56 -3.44
C THR A 95 4.17 -2.11 -4.10
N PHE A 96 3.03 -2.38 -3.49
CA PHE A 96 1.73 -1.98 -4.04
C PHE A 96 1.58 -0.45 -4.07
N ARG A 97 2.15 0.23 -3.09
CA ARG A 97 2.18 1.70 -3.07
C ARG A 97 3.02 2.27 -4.22
N ILE A 98 4.17 1.69 -4.50
CA ILE A 98 5.00 2.11 -5.65
C ILE A 98 4.24 1.92 -6.96
N ILE A 99 3.57 0.77 -7.14
CA ILE A 99 2.75 0.51 -8.33
C ILE A 99 1.62 1.54 -8.46
N SER A 100 0.87 1.78 -7.39
CA SER A 100 -0.26 2.72 -7.38
C SER A 100 0.17 4.16 -7.62
N GLU A 101 1.37 4.54 -7.20
CA GLU A 101 1.90 5.91 -7.37
C GLU A 101 2.11 6.29 -8.84
N PHE A 102 2.28 5.33 -9.74
CA PHE A 102 2.34 5.60 -11.19
C PHE A 102 1.04 6.19 -11.73
N PHE A 103 -0.07 5.91 -11.09
CA PHE A 103 -1.42 6.32 -11.51
C PHE A 103 -1.98 7.49 -10.71
N ARG A 104 -1.28 7.90 -9.65
CA ARG A 104 -1.71 8.97 -8.75
C ARG A 104 -1.11 10.31 -9.15
N GLU A 105 -1.91 11.39 -9.04
CA GLU A 105 -1.40 12.74 -9.14
C GLU A 105 -0.56 13.06 -7.90
N PRO A 106 0.69 13.53 -8.02
CA PRO A 106 1.51 13.89 -6.87
C PRO A 106 0.94 15.08 -6.12
N ASP A 107 1.19 15.13 -4.81
CA ASP A 107 0.78 16.26 -3.97
C ASP A 107 1.47 17.55 -4.44
N ALA A 108 0.68 18.57 -4.73
CA ALA A 108 1.17 19.81 -5.36
C ALA A 108 2.23 20.56 -4.55
N HIS A 109 2.21 20.44 -3.21
CA HIS A 109 3.17 21.07 -2.32
C HIS A 109 4.43 20.25 -2.05
N LEU A 110 4.41 18.93 -2.30
CA LEU A 110 5.56 18.04 -2.14
C LEU A 110 6.30 17.79 -3.46
N GLY A 111 5.57 17.70 -4.59
CA GLY A 111 6.12 17.48 -5.91
C GLY A 111 6.89 16.16 -6.06
N TYR A 112 7.87 16.17 -6.96
CA TYR A 112 8.80 15.05 -7.18
C TYR A 112 10.20 15.39 -6.63
N PHE A 113 10.81 14.44 -5.89
CA PHE A 113 12.23 14.52 -5.58
C PHE A 113 13.06 14.19 -6.82
N PHE A 114 14.07 15.01 -7.11
CA PHE A 114 14.90 14.88 -8.31
C PHE A 114 14.09 14.80 -9.62
N ASN A 115 12.86 15.35 -9.64
CA ASN A 115 11.91 15.29 -10.76
C ASN A 115 11.48 13.88 -11.19
N ILE A 116 11.73 12.85 -10.38
CA ILE A 116 11.44 11.45 -10.72
C ILE A 116 10.59 10.75 -9.65
N LEU A 117 10.92 10.97 -8.37
CA LEU A 117 10.31 10.26 -7.25
C LEU A 117 9.34 11.14 -6.47
N SER A 118 8.10 10.68 -6.29
CA SER A 118 7.19 11.27 -5.33
C SER A 118 7.58 10.91 -3.90
N MET A 119 7.10 11.69 -2.91
CA MET A 119 7.31 11.36 -1.50
C MET A 119 6.75 9.98 -1.15
N GLY A 120 5.59 9.62 -1.70
CA GLY A 120 4.98 8.30 -1.50
C GLY A 120 5.88 7.17 -1.99
N THR A 121 6.50 7.31 -3.17
CA THR A 121 7.45 6.33 -3.70
C THR A 121 8.68 6.22 -2.82
N LEU A 122 9.26 7.34 -2.40
CA LEU A 122 10.46 7.35 -1.56
C LEU A 122 10.23 6.62 -0.23
N LEU A 123 9.15 6.96 0.48
CA LEU A 123 8.79 6.30 1.75
C LEU A 123 8.51 4.80 1.55
N SER A 124 7.88 4.43 0.44
CA SER A 124 7.59 3.03 0.12
C SER A 124 8.85 2.22 -0.17
N ILE A 125 9.86 2.82 -0.81
CA ILE A 125 11.19 2.20 -0.99
C ILE A 125 11.82 1.89 0.37
N PHE A 126 11.79 2.83 1.31
CA PHE A 126 12.27 2.59 2.68
C PHE A 126 11.52 1.45 3.37
N MET A 127 10.21 1.38 3.22
CA MET A 127 9.42 0.27 3.77
C MET A 127 9.83 -1.08 3.20
N VAL A 128 10.01 -1.18 1.89
CA VAL A 128 10.46 -2.41 1.22
C VAL A 128 11.84 -2.83 1.72
N ILE A 129 12.79 -1.91 1.76
CA ILE A 129 14.15 -2.18 2.25
C ILE A 129 14.12 -2.67 3.70
N THR A 130 13.37 -1.99 4.56
CA THR A 130 13.22 -2.38 5.98
C THR A 130 12.60 -3.78 6.09
N GLY A 131 11.57 -4.07 5.32
CA GLY A 131 10.94 -5.38 5.28
C GLY A 131 11.91 -6.49 4.85
N LEU A 132 12.74 -6.25 3.85
CA LEU A 132 13.76 -7.19 3.39
C LEU A 132 14.86 -7.43 4.45
N ILE A 133 15.30 -6.40 5.16
CA ILE A 133 16.27 -6.52 6.24
C ILE A 133 15.69 -7.38 7.37
N ILE A 134 14.46 -7.12 7.78
CA ILE A 134 13.77 -7.91 8.81
C ILE A 134 13.60 -9.36 8.36
N ALA A 135 13.19 -9.60 7.12
CA ALA A 135 13.05 -10.94 6.56
C ALA A 135 14.38 -11.73 6.62
N LYS A 136 15.49 -11.08 6.26
CA LYS A 136 16.82 -11.70 6.33
C LYS A 136 17.23 -12.03 7.76
N PHE A 137 16.89 -11.16 8.72
CA PHE A 137 17.15 -11.38 10.14
C PHE A 137 16.40 -12.61 10.67
N PHE A 138 15.10 -12.72 10.35
CA PHE A 138 14.28 -13.86 10.76
C PHE A 138 14.72 -15.16 10.07
N TYR A 139 15.09 -15.09 8.80
CA TYR A 139 15.62 -16.26 8.09
C TYR A 139 16.86 -16.85 8.78
N LYS A 140 17.83 -15.99 9.14
CA LYS A 140 19.05 -16.42 9.84
C LYS A 140 18.78 -17.02 11.23
N LYS A 141 17.73 -16.58 11.91
CA LYS A 141 17.39 -17.08 13.26
C LYS A 141 16.75 -18.47 13.23
N HIS A 142 16.24 -18.89 12.08
CA HIS A 142 15.52 -20.16 11.92
C HIS A 142 16.28 -21.21 11.10
N VAL A 143 17.48 -20.89 10.66
CA VAL A 143 18.48 -21.83 10.10
C VAL A 143 19.49 -22.18 11.18
#